data_a361298c9d8a908f717527d16081c0d2
#
_entry.id   a361298c9d8a908f717527d16081c0d2
#
_cell.length_a   1.000
_cell.length_b   1.000
_cell.length_c   1.000
_cell.angle_alpha   90.00
_cell.angle_beta   90.00
_cell.angle_gamma   90.00
#
_symmetry.space_group_name_H-M   'P 1'
#
loop_
_entity.id
_entity.type
_entity.pdbx_description
1 polymer ?
#
loop_
_entity_poly.entity_id
_entity_poly.type
_entity_poly.pdbx_seq_one_letter_code
_entity_poly.pdbx_strand_id
1 'polypeptide(L)' 'MRLNKYLANAGVCSRREADEYIQAGAVTVNGEFVKELGTKIMRSDEVKFKDQPVRLEKK' A
#
# COMPACT_ATOMS: atom_id res chain seq x y z
N MET A 1 -3.62 -2.28 10.23
CA MET A 1 -2.31 -2.45 9.59
C MET A 1 -1.92 -1.18 8.88
N ARG A 2 -0.67 -0.77 8.98
CA ARG A 2 -0.21 0.41 8.25
C ARG A 2 -0.01 0.09 6.78
N LEU A 3 -0.23 1.08 5.94
CA LEU A 3 -0.15 0.90 4.49
C LEU A 3 1.22 0.39 4.03
N ASN A 4 2.30 0.94 4.57
CA ASN A 4 3.64 0.49 4.20
C ASN A 4 3.86 -0.98 4.56
N LYS A 5 3.38 -1.40 5.72
CA LYS A 5 3.47 -2.81 6.12
C LYS A 5 2.65 -3.71 5.19
N TYR A 6 1.48 -3.23 4.80
CA TYR A 6 0.62 -3.97 3.88
C TYR A 6 1.34 -4.22 2.55
N LEU A 7 1.95 -3.18 1.99
CA LEU A 7 2.66 -3.30 0.72
C LEU A 7 3.84 -4.26 0.83
N ALA A 8 4.59 -4.18 1.92
CA ALA A 8 5.72 -5.07 2.12
C ALA A 8 5.28 -6.52 2.29
N ASN A 9 4.21 -6.75 3.04
CA ASN A 9 3.69 -8.10 3.25
C ASN A 9 3.12 -8.70 1.97
N ALA A 10 2.63 -7.85 1.08
CA ALA A 10 2.10 -8.30 -0.21
C ALA A 10 3.20 -8.64 -1.21
N GLY A 11 4.45 -8.36 -0.87
CA GLY A 11 5.56 -8.65 -1.76
C GLY A 11 5.73 -7.68 -2.90
N VAL A 12 5.08 -6.53 -2.83
CA VAL A 12 5.16 -5.51 -3.88
C VAL A 12 6.51 -4.80 -3.83
N CYS A 13 6.97 -4.51 -2.61
CA CYS A 13 8.22 -3.78 -2.40
C CYS A 13 8.66 -3.97 -0.95
N SER A 14 9.83 -3.45 -0.60
CA SER A 14 10.27 -3.42 0.79
C SER A 14 9.54 -2.31 1.54
N ARG A 15 9.61 -2.32 2.88
CA ARG A 15 8.99 -1.27 3.69
C ARG A 15 9.54 0.11 3.36
N ARG A 16 10.85 0.19 3.14
CA ARG A 16 11.49 1.44 2.78
C ARG A 16 11.01 1.95 1.44
N GLU A 17 10.93 1.06 0.46
CA GLU A 17 10.42 1.42 -0.85
C GLU A 17 8.95 1.81 -0.78
N ALA A 18 8.18 1.12 0.06
CA ALA A 18 6.77 1.45 0.24
C ALA A 18 6.58 2.89 0.70
N ASP A 19 7.42 3.34 1.65
CA ASP A 19 7.36 4.72 2.11
C ASP A 19 7.59 5.70 0.96
N GLU A 20 8.57 5.42 0.12
CA GLU A 20 8.87 6.27 -1.03
C GLU A 20 7.71 6.29 -2.02
N TYR A 21 7.12 5.13 -2.31
CA TYR A 21 6.00 5.06 -3.24
C TYR A 21 4.76 5.78 -2.70
N ILE A 22 4.51 5.67 -1.41
CA ILE A 22 3.38 6.36 -0.80
C ILE A 22 3.55 7.87 -0.94
N GLN A 23 4.74 8.38 -0.63
CA GLN A 23 5.02 9.81 -0.74
C GLN A 23 4.96 10.29 -2.18
N ALA A 24 5.35 9.44 -3.11
CA ALA A 24 5.32 9.78 -4.53
C ALA A 24 3.92 9.75 -5.14
N GLY A 25 2.93 9.28 -4.38
CA GLY A 25 1.57 9.19 -4.88
C GLY A 25 1.34 8.00 -5.79
N ALA A 26 2.16 6.96 -5.66
CA ALA A 26 2.01 5.76 -6.48
C ALA A 26 1.01 4.75 -5.91
N VAL A 27 0.52 5.01 -4.71
CA VAL A 27 -0.36 4.09 -4.00
C VAL A 27 -1.71 4.74 -3.79
N THR A 28 -2.77 3.99 -4.08
CA THR A 28 -4.13 4.45 -3.83
C THR A 28 -4.85 3.48 -2.90
N VAL A 29 -5.73 4.02 -2.09
CA VAL A 29 -6.59 3.23 -1.21
C VAL A 29 -8.02 3.64 -1.51
N ASN A 30 -8.84 2.68 -1.91
CA ASN A 30 -10.23 2.93 -2.30
C ASN A 30 -10.35 4.01 -3.38
N GLY A 31 -9.38 4.06 -4.28
CA GLY A 31 -9.38 5.01 -5.38
C GLY A 31 -8.81 6.38 -5.06
N GLU A 32 -8.35 6.60 -3.85
CA GLU A 32 -7.78 7.88 -3.44
C GLU A 32 -6.27 7.77 -3.23
N PHE A 33 -5.54 8.74 -3.72
CA PHE A 33 -4.09 8.79 -3.49
C PHE A 33 -3.80 9.08 -2.04
N VAL A 34 -2.92 8.28 -1.46
CA VAL A 34 -2.51 8.40 -0.06
C VAL A 34 -1.04 8.74 -0.02
N LYS A 35 -0.70 9.83 0.64
CA LYS A 35 0.69 10.29 0.77
C LYS A 35 1.21 10.23 2.20
N GLU A 36 0.35 9.93 3.15
CA GLU A 36 0.75 9.86 4.55
C GLU A 36 1.30 8.48 4.88
N LEU A 37 2.51 8.44 5.42
CA LEU A 37 3.17 7.19 5.78
C LEU A 37 2.46 6.47 6.91
N GLY A 38 1.80 7.22 7.78
CA GLY A 38 1.08 6.65 8.91
C GLY A 38 -0.33 6.16 8.62
N THR A 39 -0.73 6.16 7.36
CA THR A 39 -2.07 5.74 6.99
C THR A 39 -2.32 4.29 7.40
N LYS A 40 -3.43 4.08 8.09
CA LYS A 40 -3.85 2.74 8.48
C LYS A 40 -4.92 2.25 7.53
N ILE A 41 -4.85 0.97 7.19
CA ILE A 41 -5.82 0.34 6.32
C ILE A 41 -6.40 -0.89 6.99
N MET A 42 -7.58 -1.29 6.52
CA MET A 42 -8.26 -2.49 6.98
C MET A 42 -8.30 -3.52 5.86
N ARG A 43 -8.64 -4.76 6.18
CA ARG A 43 -8.75 -5.82 5.19
C ARG A 43 -9.70 -5.50 4.05
N SER A 44 -10.75 -4.76 4.37
CA SER A 44 -11.75 -4.40 3.37
C SER A 44 -11.32 -3.26 2.47
N ASP A 45 -10.25 -2.58 2.81
CA ASP A 45 -9.77 -1.48 1.99
C ASP A 45 -9.10 -2.01 0.73
N GLU A 46 -9.42 -1.37 -0.38
CA GLU A 46 -8.84 -1.74 -1.66
C GLU A 46 -7.59 -0.91 -1.91
N VAL A 47 -6.44 -1.57 -1.89
CA VAL A 47 -5.15 -0.93 -2.10
C VAL A 47 -4.69 -1.22 -3.52
N LYS A 48 -4.28 -0.17 -4.22
CA LYS A 48 -3.72 -0.31 -5.55
C LYS A 48 -2.34 0.34 -5.60
N PHE A 49 -1.44 -0.31 -6.29
CA PHE A 49 -0.08 0.18 -6.50
C PHE A 49 0.14 0.37 -7.99
N LYS A 50 0.38 1.60 -8.41
CA LYS A 50 0.53 1.96 -9.83
C LYS A 50 -0.63 1.37 -10.66
N ASP A 51 -1.84 1.60 -10.19
CA ASP A 51 -3.05 1.17 -10.87
C ASP A 51 -3.28 -0.34 -10.87
N GLN A 52 -2.53 -1.09 -10.07
CA GLN A 52 -2.71 -2.53 -9.99
C GLN A 52 -3.16 -2.93 -8.60
N PRO A 53 -4.13 -3.84 -8.50
CA PRO A 53 -4.61 -4.27 -7.19
C PRO A 53 -3.51 -5.01 -6.43
N VAL A 54 -3.42 -4.70 -5.13
CA VAL A 54 -2.46 -5.32 -4.24
C VAL A 54 -3.21 -6.19 -3.27
N ARG A 55 -2.78 -7.44 -3.12
CA ARG A 55 -3.38 -8.38 -2.19
C ARG A 55 -2.30 -9.03 -1.35
N LEU A 56 -2.65 -9.33 -0.11
CA LEU A 56 -1.81 -10.15 0.74
C LEU A 56 -1.91 -11.59 0.26
N GLU A 57 -0.80 -12.15 -0.16
CA GLU A 57 -0.76 -13.54 -0.57
C GLU A 57 -0.44 -14.40 0.63
N LYS A 58 -1.26 -15.41 0.84
CA LYS A 58 -0.98 -16.45 1.81
C LYS A 58 -0.52 -17.68 1.09
N LYS A 59 0.57 -18.21 1.56
CA LYS A 59 1.02 -19.51 1.10
C LYS A 59 0.57 -20.57 2.07
#